data_81a9dfc581a02643e4489da0cd3c6c94
#
_entry.id   81a9dfc581a02643e4489da0cd3c6c94
#
_cell.length_a   1.000
_cell.length_b   1.000
_cell.length_c   1.000
_cell.angle_alpha   90.00
_cell.angle_beta   90.00
_cell.angle_gamma   90.00
#
_symmetry.space_group_name_H-M   'P 1'
#
loop_
_entity.id
_entity.type
_entity.pdbx_description
1 polymer ?
#
loop_
_entity_poly.entity_id
_entity_poly.type
_entity_poly.pdbx_seq_one_letter_code
_entity_poly.pdbx_strand_id
1 'polypeptide(L)'
;MRKIRFYFDKDKEEKWLNDMCQRGRAMTKFFVGIYTFKPCQPGEYVYRIDMPAEIGKGKLKEKREQYIELVEETGAEHVCDWFWWSIFRKEASKGAFELYTDCESQLALYKRIRKLFIWVGCFEVFLTANNTLLFIKDAGDKVDVALLCIMYLIVMVFIVGIVKTTWKIKKIKQQIIS
;
A
#
# COMPACT_ATOMS: atom_id res chain seq x y z
N MET A 1 20.99 7.09 -0.35
CA MET A 1 21.04 5.67 -0.73
C MET A 1 19.72 5.28 -1.36
N ARG A 2 19.72 4.39 -2.37
CA ARG A 2 18.49 3.89 -2.99
C ARG A 2 18.36 2.39 -2.75
N LYS A 3 17.12 1.90 -2.56
CA LYS A 3 16.78 0.48 -2.49
C LYS A 3 15.57 0.20 -3.34
N ILE A 4 15.56 -0.95 -4.02
CA ILE A 4 14.42 -1.42 -4.82
C ILE A 4 13.74 -2.53 -4.05
N ARG A 5 12.44 -2.36 -3.77
CA ARG A 5 11.56 -3.35 -3.15
C ARG A 5 10.12 -3.13 -3.58
N PHE A 6 9.37 -4.23 -3.63
CA PHE A 6 7.92 -4.20 -3.89
C PHE A 6 7.18 -4.84 -2.72
N TYR A 7 6.20 -4.13 -2.20
CA TYR A 7 5.34 -4.59 -1.12
C TYR A 7 3.88 -4.60 -1.58
N PHE A 8 3.18 -5.70 -1.31
CA PHE A 8 1.74 -5.84 -1.46
C PHE A 8 1.02 -5.84 -0.10
N ASP A 9 1.78 -5.67 0.97
CA ASP A 9 1.31 -5.72 2.35
C ASP A 9 1.84 -4.46 3.06
N LYS A 10 0.92 -3.54 3.33
CA LYS A 10 1.20 -2.26 3.99
C LYS A 10 1.96 -2.44 5.31
N ASP A 11 1.53 -3.39 6.14
CA ASP A 11 2.12 -3.57 7.47
C ASP A 11 3.58 -4.04 7.38
N LYS A 12 3.91 -4.85 6.36
CA LYS A 12 5.29 -5.28 6.11
C LYS A 12 6.15 -4.15 5.58
N GLU A 13 5.58 -3.28 4.77
CA GLU A 13 6.26 -2.09 4.26
C GLU A 13 6.55 -1.10 5.39
N GLU A 14 5.57 -0.78 6.23
CA GLU A 14 5.75 0.06 7.42
C GLU A 14 6.84 -0.50 8.34
N LYS A 15 6.76 -1.79 8.65
CA LYS A 15 7.77 -2.45 9.48
C LYS A 15 9.16 -2.29 8.87
N TRP A 16 9.31 -2.53 7.57
CA TRP A 16 10.61 -2.40 6.92
C TRP A 16 11.12 -0.95 6.91
N LEU A 17 10.27 0.06 6.69
CA LEU A 17 10.65 1.47 6.76
C LEU A 17 11.13 1.82 8.17
N ASN A 18 10.44 1.36 9.21
CA ASN A 18 10.84 1.54 10.60
C ASN A 18 12.15 0.82 10.91
N ASP A 19 12.35 -0.42 10.44
CA ASP A 19 13.62 -1.16 10.58
C ASP A 19 14.78 -0.43 9.88
N MET A 20 14.53 0.23 8.73
CA MET A 20 15.53 1.05 8.04
C MET A 20 15.88 2.30 8.85
N CYS A 21 14.89 2.94 9.49
CA CYS A 21 15.12 4.10 10.35
C CYS A 21 15.91 3.71 11.61
N GLN A 22 15.65 2.53 12.20
CA GLN A 22 16.46 2.00 13.32
C GLN A 22 17.94 1.78 12.94
N ARG A 23 18.22 1.59 11.64
CA ARG A 23 19.58 1.50 11.08
C ARG A 23 20.14 2.85 10.64
N GLY A 24 19.55 3.96 11.09
CA GLY A 24 20.01 5.31 10.77
C GLY A 24 19.74 5.75 9.33
N ARG A 25 18.62 5.29 8.74
CA ARG A 25 18.25 5.59 7.34
C ARG A 25 16.79 6.02 7.25
N ALA A 26 16.56 7.34 7.12
CA ALA A 26 15.24 7.92 6.93
C ALA A 26 14.85 7.92 5.45
N MET A 27 13.67 7.39 5.13
CA MET A 27 13.10 7.47 3.78
C MET A 27 12.64 8.90 3.48
N THR A 28 12.95 9.39 2.27
CA THR A 28 12.59 10.73 1.82
C THR A 28 11.80 10.78 0.53
N LYS A 29 11.89 9.74 -0.30
CA LYS A 29 11.15 9.64 -1.57
C LYS A 29 10.86 8.19 -1.90
N PHE A 30 9.71 7.98 -2.55
CA PHE A 30 9.31 6.71 -3.14
C PHE A 30 8.83 6.92 -4.58
N PHE A 31 9.23 6.03 -5.47
CA PHE A 31 8.73 5.99 -6.84
C PHE A 31 8.87 4.56 -7.41
N VAL A 32 7.77 3.94 -7.79
CA VAL A 32 7.70 2.61 -8.44
C VAL A 32 8.64 1.57 -7.79
N GLY A 33 8.48 1.33 -6.48
CA GLY A 33 9.32 0.36 -5.75
C GLY A 33 10.74 0.84 -5.45
N ILE A 34 11.13 2.06 -5.85
CA ILE A 34 12.43 2.66 -5.57
C ILE A 34 12.30 3.60 -4.36
N TYR A 35 12.91 3.22 -3.25
CA TYR A 35 12.96 4.01 -2.02
C TYR A 35 14.28 4.77 -1.94
N THR A 36 14.21 6.08 -1.66
CA THR A 36 15.39 6.93 -1.44
C THR A 36 15.52 7.24 0.04
N PHE A 37 16.71 7.02 0.60
CA PHE A 37 17.01 7.22 2.01
C PHE A 37 18.11 8.26 2.19
N LYS A 38 18.01 9.04 3.29
CA LYS A 38 19.06 9.92 3.83
C LYS A 38 19.57 9.35 5.16
N PRO A 39 20.80 9.69 5.61
CA PRO A 39 21.24 9.40 6.97
C PRO A 39 20.33 10.10 7.99
N CYS A 40 20.09 9.45 9.11
CA CYS A 40 19.37 9.99 10.27
C CYS A 40 19.91 9.35 11.56
N GLN A 41 19.47 9.81 12.72
CA GLN A 41 19.73 9.11 13.97
C GLN A 41 18.94 7.79 14.00
N PRO A 42 19.49 6.68 14.54
CA PRO A 42 18.77 5.42 14.68
C PRO A 42 17.45 5.62 15.44
N GLY A 43 16.34 5.23 14.82
CA GLY A 43 15.00 5.36 15.42
C GLY A 43 14.43 6.77 15.46
N GLU A 44 15.02 7.74 14.76
CA GLU A 44 14.58 9.15 14.77
C GLU A 44 13.12 9.32 14.35
N TYR A 45 12.64 8.50 13.39
CA TYR A 45 11.28 8.60 12.86
C TYR A 45 10.51 7.28 12.99
N VAL A 46 9.20 7.41 13.17
CA VAL A 46 8.22 6.33 13.00
C VAL A 46 7.42 6.58 11.73
N TYR A 47 7.35 5.58 10.84
CA TYR A 47 6.63 5.65 9.57
C TYR A 47 5.27 4.97 9.68
N ARG A 48 4.26 5.60 9.03
CA ARG A 48 2.93 5.04 8.81
C ARG A 48 2.51 5.27 7.36
N ILE A 49 1.79 4.29 6.81
CA ILE A 49 1.26 4.33 5.46
C ILE A 49 -0.25 4.30 5.55
N ASP A 50 -0.90 5.19 4.81
CA ASP A 50 -2.35 5.25 4.76
C ASP A 50 -2.90 5.26 3.34
N MET A 51 -4.18 4.92 3.24
CA MET A 51 -5.00 5.06 2.05
C MET A 51 -6.22 5.92 2.42
N PRO A 52 -6.14 7.25 2.21
CA PRO A 52 -7.20 8.18 2.58
C PRO A 52 -8.58 7.79 2.04
N ALA A 53 -9.64 8.03 2.80
CA ALA A 53 -11.00 7.54 2.50
C ALA A 53 -11.62 8.18 1.25
N GLU A 54 -11.23 9.39 0.93
CA GLU A 54 -11.91 10.29 -0.01
C GLU A 54 -11.41 10.19 -1.47
N ILE A 55 -10.65 9.14 -1.79
CA ILE A 55 -10.13 8.91 -3.15
C ILE A 55 -11.28 8.42 -4.05
N GLY A 56 -11.81 9.28 -4.91
CA GLY A 56 -12.77 8.87 -5.94
C GLY A 56 -14.02 9.74 -6.12
N LYS A 57 -14.21 10.79 -5.32
CA LYS A 57 -15.34 11.71 -5.49
C LYS A 57 -14.84 13.12 -5.74
N GLY A 58 -15.02 13.67 -6.90
CA GLY A 58 -14.63 14.99 -7.41
C GLY A 58 -13.88 15.91 -6.42
N LYS A 59 -12.93 16.74 -6.85
CA LYS A 59 -11.98 17.49 -6.02
C LYS A 59 -11.00 16.63 -5.21
N LEU A 60 -10.48 15.60 -5.85
CA LEU A 60 -9.56 14.61 -5.27
C LEU A 60 -8.34 15.25 -4.60
N LYS A 61 -7.78 16.27 -5.24
CA LYS A 61 -6.57 16.96 -4.78
C LYS A 61 -6.84 17.74 -3.49
N GLU A 62 -7.89 18.55 -3.47
CA GLU A 62 -8.26 19.39 -2.34
C GLU A 62 -8.53 18.56 -1.06
N LYS A 63 -9.26 17.46 -1.19
CA LYS A 63 -9.55 16.56 -0.08
C LYS A 63 -8.32 15.82 0.45
N ARG A 64 -7.39 15.48 -0.44
CA ARG A 64 -6.12 14.88 -0.03
C ARG A 64 -5.26 15.89 0.71
N GLU A 65 -5.19 17.13 0.23
CA GLU A 65 -4.47 18.22 0.89
C GLU A 65 -5.05 18.46 2.30
N GLN A 66 -6.35 18.56 2.43
CA GLN A 66 -7.03 18.69 3.75
C GLN A 66 -6.71 17.50 4.69
N TYR A 67 -6.67 16.28 4.15
CA TYR A 67 -6.31 15.12 4.95
C TYR A 67 -4.84 15.16 5.39
N ILE A 68 -3.94 15.57 4.51
CA ILE A 68 -2.51 15.73 4.84
C ILE A 68 -2.35 16.78 5.93
N GLU A 69 -2.98 17.96 5.79
CA GLU A 69 -2.97 19.03 6.79
C GLU A 69 -3.46 18.52 8.16
N LEU A 70 -4.57 17.77 8.19
CA LEU A 70 -5.11 17.20 9.44
C LEU A 70 -4.10 16.23 10.10
N VAL A 71 -3.38 15.42 9.32
CA VAL A 71 -2.36 14.51 9.87
C VAL A 71 -1.14 15.30 10.33
N GLU A 72 -0.74 16.36 9.62
CA GLU A 72 0.38 17.21 9.99
C GLU A 72 0.12 18.00 11.28
N GLU A 73 -1.12 18.39 11.56
CA GLU A 73 -1.54 19.00 12.85
C GLU A 73 -1.23 18.07 14.05
N THR A 74 -1.14 16.77 13.86
CA THR A 74 -0.73 15.83 14.92
C THR A 74 0.79 15.81 15.17
N GLY A 75 1.56 16.63 14.45
CA GLY A 75 3.01 16.71 14.49
C GLY A 75 3.72 15.66 13.62
N ALA A 76 3.00 15.00 12.74
CA ALA A 76 3.56 14.15 11.70
C ALA A 76 3.99 14.99 10.48
N GLU A 77 4.83 14.42 9.62
CA GLU A 77 5.24 15.00 8.35
C GLU A 77 4.78 14.12 7.20
N HIS A 78 4.20 14.71 6.17
CA HIS A 78 3.95 14.02 4.91
C HIS A 78 5.26 13.81 4.14
N VAL A 79 5.57 12.57 3.75
CA VAL A 79 6.81 12.24 3.05
C VAL A 79 6.61 12.20 1.55
N CYS A 80 5.62 11.45 1.09
CA CYS A 80 5.27 11.34 -0.33
C CYS A 80 3.95 10.59 -0.53
N ASP A 81 3.36 10.79 -1.72
CA ASP A 81 2.22 10.06 -2.22
C ASP A 81 2.62 9.09 -3.34
N TRP A 82 1.88 7.99 -3.44
CA TRP A 82 1.94 7.06 -4.54
C TRP A 82 0.55 6.50 -4.86
N PHE A 83 -0.05 6.91 -5.98
CA PHE A 83 -1.44 6.59 -6.35
C PHE A 83 -2.42 6.92 -5.22
N TRP A 84 -2.92 5.88 -4.54
CA TRP A 84 -3.89 5.98 -3.44
C TRP A 84 -3.24 5.98 -2.05
N TRP A 85 -1.89 5.88 -1.98
CA TRP A 85 -1.15 5.75 -0.74
C TRP A 85 -0.48 7.06 -0.38
N SER A 86 -0.52 7.39 0.90
CA SER A 86 0.23 8.49 1.50
C SER A 86 1.13 7.94 2.59
N ILE A 87 2.40 8.34 2.58
CA ILE A 87 3.39 7.92 3.56
C ILE A 87 3.69 9.11 4.46
N PHE A 88 3.52 8.89 5.76
CA PHE A 88 3.79 9.86 6.81
C PHE A 88 4.92 9.37 7.70
N ARG A 89 5.61 10.31 8.36
CA ARG A 89 6.56 10.03 9.43
C ARG A 89 6.35 11.02 10.57
N LYS A 90 6.71 10.62 11.78
CA LYS A 90 6.75 11.48 12.95
C LYS A 90 8.04 11.22 13.72
N GLU A 91 8.64 12.28 14.27
CA GLU A 91 9.78 12.12 15.17
C GLU A 91 9.37 11.29 16.38
N ALA A 92 10.15 10.25 16.69
CA ALA A 92 9.88 9.36 17.83
C ALA A 92 9.89 10.11 19.18
N SER A 93 10.65 11.20 19.27
CA SER A 93 10.70 12.11 20.43
C SER A 93 9.38 12.82 20.72
N LYS A 94 8.53 13.01 19.70
CA LYS A 94 7.22 13.67 19.81
C LYS A 94 6.09 12.72 20.25
N GLY A 95 6.43 11.50 20.69
CA GLY A 95 5.49 10.51 21.20
C GLY A 95 5.03 9.48 20.18
N ALA A 96 4.09 8.63 20.59
CA ALA A 96 3.57 7.56 19.75
C ALA A 96 2.90 8.12 18.47
N PHE A 97 3.08 7.41 17.37
CA PHE A 97 2.47 7.75 16.08
C PHE A 97 1.59 6.61 15.59
N GLU A 98 0.28 6.81 15.68
CA GLU A 98 -0.74 5.94 15.14
C GLU A 98 -1.75 6.79 14.36
N LEU A 99 -2.01 6.43 13.10
CA LEU A 99 -3.02 7.11 12.27
C LEU A 99 -4.44 6.70 12.66
N TYR A 100 -4.60 5.52 13.23
CA TYR A 100 -5.88 4.96 13.65
C TYR A 100 -5.76 4.41 15.06
N THR A 101 -6.42 5.06 16.00
CA THR A 101 -6.45 4.65 17.41
C THR A 101 -7.59 3.70 17.72
N ASP A 102 -8.61 3.67 16.86
CA ASP A 102 -9.79 2.82 17.02
C ASP A 102 -9.86 1.68 15.99
N CYS A 103 -10.46 0.56 16.39
CA CYS A 103 -10.59 -0.61 15.53
C CYS A 103 -11.52 -0.39 14.32
N GLU A 104 -12.48 0.54 14.42
CA GLU A 104 -13.42 0.80 13.32
C GLU A 104 -12.74 1.50 12.16
N SER A 105 -11.92 2.51 12.44
CA SER A 105 -11.11 3.21 11.43
C SER A 105 -10.09 2.29 10.78
N GLN A 106 -9.42 1.43 11.57
CA GLN A 106 -8.55 0.37 11.03
C GLN A 106 -9.33 -0.59 10.12
N LEU A 107 -10.52 -1.01 10.54
CA LEU A 107 -11.40 -1.88 9.74
C LEU A 107 -11.80 -1.20 8.42
N ALA A 108 -12.12 0.09 8.46
CA ALA A 108 -12.46 0.87 7.28
C ALA A 108 -11.28 0.94 6.28
N LEU A 109 -10.05 1.14 6.77
CA LEU A 109 -8.84 1.12 5.94
C LEU A 109 -8.67 -0.24 5.22
N TYR A 110 -8.70 -1.37 5.97
CA TYR A 110 -8.52 -2.69 5.34
C TYR A 110 -9.66 -3.07 4.39
N LYS A 111 -10.88 -2.58 4.62
CA LYS A 111 -11.98 -2.72 3.64
C LYS A 111 -11.69 -1.96 2.34
N ARG A 112 -11.11 -0.74 2.41
CA ARG A 112 -10.70 0.03 1.23
C ARG A 112 -9.59 -0.70 0.45
N ILE A 113 -8.55 -1.17 1.15
CA ILE A 113 -7.45 -1.94 0.54
C ILE A 113 -8.00 -3.20 -0.15
N ARG A 114 -8.87 -3.96 0.51
CA ARG A 114 -9.50 -5.14 -0.09
C ARG A 114 -10.32 -4.79 -1.33
N LYS A 115 -11.11 -3.71 -1.26
CA LYS A 115 -11.91 -3.24 -2.40
C LYS A 115 -11.01 -2.90 -3.60
N LEU A 116 -9.90 -2.22 -3.38
CA LEU A 116 -8.91 -1.94 -4.42
C LEU A 116 -8.36 -3.22 -5.04
N PHE A 117 -7.92 -4.19 -4.22
CA PHE A 117 -7.42 -5.48 -4.72
C PHE A 117 -8.46 -6.26 -5.53
N ILE A 118 -9.74 -6.24 -5.11
CA ILE A 118 -10.82 -6.86 -5.86
C ILE A 118 -11.00 -6.17 -7.22
N TRP A 119 -11.08 -4.83 -7.27
CA TRP A 119 -11.26 -4.08 -8.51
C TRP A 119 -10.11 -4.31 -9.50
N VAL A 120 -8.87 -4.13 -9.06
CA VAL A 120 -7.70 -4.33 -9.92
C VAL A 120 -7.53 -5.80 -10.30
N GLY A 121 -7.78 -6.72 -9.36
CA GLY A 121 -7.73 -8.16 -9.63
C GLY A 121 -8.79 -8.62 -10.63
N CYS A 122 -10.03 -8.13 -10.55
CA CYS A 122 -11.07 -8.43 -11.55
C CYS A 122 -10.69 -7.90 -12.95
N PHE A 123 -10.11 -6.70 -13.01
CA PHE A 123 -9.62 -6.13 -14.27
C PHE A 123 -8.49 -6.98 -14.86
N GLU A 124 -7.53 -7.41 -14.04
CA GLU A 124 -6.43 -8.28 -14.47
C GLU A 124 -6.93 -9.67 -14.93
N VAL A 125 -7.89 -10.27 -14.24
CA VAL A 125 -8.54 -11.53 -14.68
C VAL A 125 -9.19 -11.34 -16.05
N PHE A 126 -9.90 -10.23 -16.27
CA PHE A 126 -10.50 -9.90 -17.57
C PHE A 126 -9.46 -9.81 -18.69
N LEU A 127 -8.35 -9.07 -18.45
CA LEU A 127 -7.25 -8.96 -19.41
C LEU A 127 -6.61 -10.32 -19.69
N THR A 128 -6.33 -11.10 -18.66
CA THR A 128 -5.73 -12.44 -18.78
C THR A 128 -6.63 -13.37 -19.60
N ALA A 129 -7.93 -13.37 -19.33
CA ALA A 129 -8.90 -14.18 -20.08
C ALA A 129 -8.94 -13.80 -21.57
N ASN A 130 -8.98 -12.49 -21.89
CA ASN A 130 -8.96 -12.03 -23.28
C ASN A 130 -7.67 -12.44 -23.99
N ASN A 131 -6.50 -12.24 -23.39
CA ASN A 131 -5.22 -12.64 -23.97
C ASN A 131 -5.13 -14.16 -24.17
N THR A 132 -5.66 -14.96 -23.23
CA THR A 132 -5.71 -16.42 -23.37
C THR A 132 -6.58 -16.84 -24.56
N LEU A 133 -7.73 -16.19 -24.76
CA LEU A 133 -8.60 -16.46 -25.91
C LEU A 133 -7.94 -16.11 -27.25
N LEU A 134 -7.22 -14.98 -27.31
CA LEU A 134 -6.45 -14.59 -28.50
C LEU A 134 -5.35 -15.58 -28.80
N PHE A 135 -4.57 -15.99 -27.78
CA PHE A 135 -3.53 -16.98 -27.91
C PHE A 135 -4.04 -18.34 -28.48
N ILE A 136 -5.22 -18.79 -28.02
CA ILE A 136 -5.84 -20.03 -28.53
C ILE A 136 -6.25 -19.90 -30.00
N LYS A 137 -6.67 -18.70 -30.43
CA LYS A 137 -7.12 -18.46 -31.82
C LYS A 137 -5.96 -18.39 -32.82
N ASP A 138 -4.86 -17.72 -32.44
CA ASP A 138 -3.77 -17.36 -33.35
C ASP A 138 -2.52 -18.24 -33.22
N ALA A 139 -2.60 -19.34 -32.43
CA ALA A 139 -1.47 -20.24 -32.15
C ALA A 139 -0.17 -19.48 -31.77
N GLY A 140 -0.28 -18.63 -30.73
CA GLY A 140 0.76 -17.71 -30.30
C GLY A 140 2.17 -18.30 -30.12
N ASP A 141 3.16 -17.45 -30.18
CA ASP A 141 4.57 -17.82 -30.09
C ASP A 141 5.07 -17.97 -28.63
N LYS A 142 6.39 -18.24 -28.46
CA LYS A 142 6.99 -18.40 -27.12
C LYS A 142 6.91 -17.13 -26.27
N VAL A 143 6.87 -15.95 -26.89
CA VAL A 143 6.76 -14.66 -26.20
C VAL A 143 5.36 -14.51 -25.59
N ASP A 144 4.32 -14.91 -26.33
CA ASP A 144 2.93 -14.90 -25.86
C ASP A 144 2.73 -15.85 -24.69
N VAL A 145 3.35 -17.04 -24.72
CA VAL A 145 3.34 -17.97 -23.58
C VAL A 145 3.97 -17.35 -22.34
N ALA A 146 5.14 -16.70 -22.48
CA ALA A 146 5.82 -16.05 -21.35
C ALA A 146 4.97 -14.90 -20.77
N LEU A 147 4.34 -14.11 -21.63
CA LEU A 147 3.44 -13.02 -21.22
C LEU A 147 2.24 -13.55 -20.43
N LEU A 148 1.58 -14.60 -20.93
CA LEU A 148 0.46 -15.24 -20.23
C LEU A 148 0.88 -15.78 -18.86
N CYS A 149 2.05 -16.42 -18.76
CA CYS A 149 2.57 -16.89 -17.48
C CYS A 149 2.74 -15.75 -16.47
N ILE A 150 3.26 -14.60 -16.90
CA ILE A 150 3.41 -13.41 -16.06
C ILE A 150 2.02 -12.89 -15.62
N MET A 151 1.05 -12.81 -16.53
CA MET A 151 -0.30 -12.36 -16.21
C MET A 151 -0.98 -13.28 -15.18
N TYR A 152 -0.87 -14.60 -15.32
CA TYR A 152 -1.38 -15.55 -14.32
C TYR A 152 -0.68 -15.40 -12.96
N LEU A 153 0.63 -15.13 -12.93
CA LEU A 153 1.34 -14.85 -11.67
C LEU A 153 0.81 -13.56 -11.00
N ILE A 154 0.51 -12.52 -11.79
CA ILE A 154 -0.08 -11.27 -11.26
C ILE A 154 -1.46 -11.56 -10.67
N VAL A 155 -2.33 -12.31 -11.35
CA VAL A 155 -3.64 -12.74 -10.81
C VAL A 155 -3.48 -13.46 -9.47
N MET A 156 -2.53 -14.39 -9.36
CA MET A 156 -2.25 -15.10 -8.10
C MET A 156 -1.83 -14.15 -6.98
N VAL A 157 -1.03 -13.13 -7.28
CA VAL A 157 -0.65 -12.10 -6.28
C VAL A 157 -1.87 -11.35 -5.76
N PHE A 158 -2.83 -10.96 -6.63
CA PHE A 158 -4.07 -10.30 -6.21
C PHE A 158 -4.95 -11.22 -5.36
N ILE A 159 -5.09 -12.50 -5.73
CA ILE A 159 -5.83 -13.49 -4.92
C ILE A 159 -5.24 -13.58 -3.51
N VAL A 160 -3.93 -13.73 -3.39
CA VAL A 160 -3.24 -13.77 -2.08
C VAL A 160 -3.45 -12.47 -1.30
N GLY A 161 -3.42 -11.31 -1.95
CA GLY A 161 -3.71 -10.00 -1.33
C GLY A 161 -5.12 -9.93 -0.77
N ILE A 162 -6.13 -10.37 -1.55
CA ILE A 162 -7.55 -10.41 -1.13
C ILE A 162 -7.73 -11.35 0.07
N VAL A 163 -7.14 -12.53 0.04
CA VAL A 163 -7.21 -13.50 1.14
C VAL A 163 -6.61 -12.90 2.41
N LYS A 164 -5.39 -12.38 2.35
CA LYS A 164 -4.71 -11.76 3.51
C LYS A 164 -5.50 -10.60 4.11
N THR A 165 -5.98 -9.69 3.27
CA THR A 165 -6.79 -8.55 3.74
C THR A 165 -8.11 -9.00 4.35
N THR A 166 -8.73 -10.06 3.82
CA THR A 166 -9.96 -10.64 4.39
C THR A 166 -9.69 -11.25 5.77
N TRP A 167 -8.59 -11.96 5.96
CA TRP A 167 -8.18 -12.50 7.26
C TRP A 167 -7.90 -11.39 8.28
N LYS A 168 -7.23 -10.33 7.85
CA LYS A 168 -6.98 -9.15 8.71
C LYS A 168 -8.29 -8.50 9.15
N ILE A 169 -9.24 -8.31 8.24
CA ILE A 169 -10.58 -7.78 8.52
C ILE A 169 -11.31 -8.66 9.54
N LYS A 170 -11.27 -10.00 9.39
CA LYS A 170 -11.88 -10.92 10.35
C LYS A 170 -11.27 -10.77 11.74
N LYS A 171 -9.93 -10.68 11.83
CA LYS A 171 -9.22 -10.51 13.10
C LYS A 171 -9.61 -9.20 13.81
N ILE A 172 -9.65 -8.08 13.07
CA ILE A 172 -10.05 -6.78 13.64
C ILE A 172 -11.51 -6.82 14.13
N LYS A 173 -12.42 -7.43 13.35
CA LYS A 173 -13.83 -7.60 13.79
C LYS A 173 -13.99 -8.39 15.06
N GLN A 174 -13.18 -9.42 15.27
CA GLN A 174 -13.20 -10.20 16.52
C GLN A 174 -12.77 -9.35 17.72
N GLN A 175 -11.81 -8.43 17.54
CA GLN A 175 -11.38 -7.50 18.59
C GLN A 175 -12.43 -6.44 18.96
N ILE A 176 -13.35 -6.12 18.06
CA ILE A 176 -14.47 -5.17 18.34
C ILE A 176 -15.57 -5.84 19.15
N ILE A 177 -15.74 -7.17 19.03
CA ILE A 177 -16.83 -7.93 19.64
C ILE A 177 -16.44 -8.49 21.02
N SER A 178 -15.14 -8.65 21.27
CA SER A 178 -14.61 -9.10 22.57
C SER A 178 -14.47 -7.97 23.58
#